data_0d8b987da2e9a800d19f53e978704a16
#
_entry.id   0d8b987da2e9a800d19f53e978704a16
#
_cell.length_a   1.000
_cell.length_b   1.000
_cell.length_c   1.000
_cell.angle_alpha   90.00
_cell.angle_beta   90.00
_cell.angle_gamma   90.00
#
_symmetry.space_group_name_H-M   'P 1'
#
loop_
_entity.id
_entity.type
_entity.pdbx_description
1 polymer ?
#
loop_
_entity_poly.entity_id
_entity_poly.type
_entity_poly.pdbx_seq_one_letter_code
_entity_poly.pdbx_strand_id
1 'polypeptide(L)'
;MTHPYKTREGGATVTVFVPYDCQNNCPFCINKKEYADCSGFSLDKILDSIRVMDSITPRCDFVFTGGEPLADLNALQRMLDTIPATHKIYINTTFPAQAATTFEEMLAFTERNKDKITCMNISRHLQHYVEESPDEVLGKIACPTRINCVLYRNYPADRLVDYVERFLPYRIPIQFRYDYTETTPENLYEEDNDRILQDLKRLFTYKGLDGCRMRNGFHFEYKGLHMTYHKTLPYSTIVEKGDDGVTYDILYDILIKQNG
;
A
#
# COMPACT_ATOMS: atom_id res chain seq x y z
N MET A 1 -17.74 5.64 -21.94
CA MET A 1 -16.88 4.44 -21.93
C MET A 1 -17.20 3.66 -23.20
N THR A 2 -16.19 3.39 -24.01
CA THR A 2 -16.39 2.85 -25.37
C THR A 2 -16.01 1.38 -25.49
N HIS A 3 -15.34 0.81 -24.49
CA HIS A 3 -14.86 -0.56 -24.53
C HIS A 3 -15.38 -1.37 -23.33
N PRO A 4 -15.52 -2.70 -23.46
CA PRO A 4 -15.75 -3.59 -22.33
C PRO A 4 -14.54 -3.60 -21.38
N TYR A 5 -14.80 -3.87 -20.10
CA TYR A 5 -13.74 -3.96 -19.10
C TYR A 5 -13.21 -5.37 -18.95
N LYS A 6 -11.92 -5.46 -18.68
CA LYS A 6 -11.26 -6.65 -18.14
C LYS A 6 -10.39 -6.26 -16.95
N THR A 7 -10.22 -7.13 -15.98
CA THR A 7 -9.12 -6.97 -15.01
C THR A 7 -7.80 -7.40 -15.68
N ARG A 8 -6.68 -6.82 -15.21
CA ARG A 8 -5.35 -7.27 -15.62
C ARG A 8 -5.18 -8.77 -15.35
N GLU A 9 -4.24 -9.41 -16.02
CA GLU A 9 -3.83 -10.77 -15.69
C GLU A 9 -3.44 -10.87 -14.19
N GLY A 10 -3.95 -11.88 -13.51
CA GLY A 10 -3.77 -12.06 -12.06
C GLY A 10 -4.71 -11.23 -11.16
N GLY A 11 -5.67 -10.50 -11.73
CA GLY A 11 -6.69 -9.75 -11.01
C GLY A 11 -6.37 -8.27 -10.79
N ALA A 12 -7.23 -7.56 -10.08
CA ALA A 12 -7.10 -6.13 -9.80
C ALA A 12 -6.59 -5.86 -8.38
N THR A 13 -5.94 -4.72 -8.19
CA THR A 13 -5.78 -4.12 -6.87
C THR A 13 -7.09 -3.41 -6.51
N VAL A 14 -7.65 -3.70 -5.36
CA VAL A 14 -8.87 -3.06 -4.85
C VAL A 14 -8.51 -2.28 -3.60
N THR A 15 -8.42 -0.97 -3.73
CA THR A 15 -8.14 -0.07 -2.60
C THR A 15 -9.44 0.27 -1.88
N VAL A 16 -9.54 -0.15 -0.62
CA VAL A 16 -10.72 0.07 0.23
C VAL A 16 -10.41 1.20 1.21
N PHE A 17 -11.18 2.29 1.13
CA PHE A 17 -11.06 3.44 2.01
C PHE A 17 -11.91 3.25 3.25
N VAL A 18 -11.26 3.07 4.40
CA VAL A 18 -11.91 3.09 5.71
C VAL A 18 -12.32 4.53 6.08
N PRO A 19 -13.14 4.75 7.13
CA PRO A 19 -13.49 6.10 7.59
C PRO A 19 -12.26 6.97 7.77
N TYR A 20 -12.37 8.25 7.41
CA TYR A 20 -11.27 9.18 7.60
C TYR A 20 -11.14 9.58 9.07
N ASP A 21 -10.32 8.84 9.78
CA ASP A 21 -9.84 9.19 11.12
C ASP A 21 -8.32 8.99 11.13
N CYS A 22 -7.57 10.08 10.90
CA CYS A 22 -6.12 10.04 10.84
C CYS A 22 -5.53 11.32 11.44
N GLN A 23 -4.72 11.17 12.44
CA GLN A 23 -4.05 12.27 13.14
C GLN A 23 -2.84 12.81 12.36
N ASN A 24 -2.38 12.07 11.33
CA ASN A 24 -1.20 12.42 10.57
C ASN A 24 -1.50 13.45 9.47
N ASN A 25 -0.51 14.28 9.15
CA ASN A 25 -0.60 15.30 8.12
C ASN A 25 0.46 15.15 7.03
N CYS A 26 0.58 13.95 6.46
CA CYS A 26 1.56 13.66 5.41
C CYS A 26 1.33 14.55 4.18
N PRO A 27 2.36 15.25 3.66
CA PRO A 27 2.21 16.16 2.52
C PRO A 27 1.92 15.43 1.20
N PHE A 28 2.33 14.17 1.08
CA PHE A 28 2.12 13.28 -0.07
C PHE A 28 0.85 12.43 0.07
N CYS A 29 -0.02 12.70 1.05
CA CYS A 29 -1.19 11.86 1.30
C CYS A 29 -2.25 12.04 0.21
N ILE A 30 -2.39 11.02 -0.64
CA ILE A 30 -3.39 10.99 -1.71
C ILE A 30 -4.82 10.90 -1.17
N ASN A 31 -4.99 10.27 -0.01
CA ASN A 31 -6.30 10.00 0.56
C ASN A 31 -7.08 11.27 0.85
N LYS A 32 -6.40 12.37 1.19
CA LYS A 32 -7.06 13.68 1.42
C LYS A 32 -7.85 14.16 0.22
N LYS A 33 -7.36 13.91 -1.01
CA LYS A 33 -8.07 14.27 -2.24
C LYS A 33 -9.26 13.34 -2.46
N GLU A 34 -9.06 12.04 -2.24
CA GLU A 34 -10.11 11.02 -2.45
C GLU A 34 -11.29 11.20 -1.48
N TYR A 35 -11.03 11.65 -0.25
CA TYR A 35 -12.09 11.95 0.71
C TYR A 35 -12.83 13.28 0.45
N ALA A 36 -12.21 14.23 -0.25
CA ALA A 36 -12.86 15.50 -0.57
C ALA A 36 -14.11 15.31 -1.45
N ASP A 37 -14.12 14.27 -2.29
CA ASP A 37 -15.20 13.97 -3.23
C ASP A 37 -16.24 12.96 -2.68
N CYS A 38 -16.12 12.59 -1.40
CA CYS A 38 -16.94 11.53 -0.83
C CYS A 38 -17.49 11.95 0.53
N SER A 39 -18.79 12.09 0.64
CA SER A 39 -19.47 12.38 1.90
C SER A 39 -20.05 11.13 2.56
N GLY A 40 -19.93 11.07 3.89
CA GLY A 40 -20.49 10.01 4.70
C GLY A 40 -19.69 8.71 4.68
N PHE A 41 -20.07 7.80 5.58
CA PHE A 41 -19.51 6.47 5.70
C PHE A 41 -20.64 5.44 5.70
N SER A 42 -20.47 4.34 4.97
CA SER A 42 -21.42 3.23 4.96
C SER A 42 -20.68 1.90 4.90
N LEU A 43 -20.54 1.27 6.05
CA LEU A 43 -19.91 -0.05 6.12
C LEU A 43 -20.65 -1.08 5.27
N ASP A 44 -21.99 -1.12 5.31
CA ASP A 44 -22.78 -2.10 4.56
C ASP A 44 -22.55 -1.95 3.03
N LYS A 45 -22.49 -0.73 2.52
CA LYS A 45 -22.17 -0.52 1.10
C LYS A 45 -20.73 -0.93 0.74
N ILE A 46 -19.76 -0.69 1.64
CA ILE A 46 -18.40 -1.19 1.44
C ILE A 46 -18.39 -2.72 1.37
N LEU A 47 -19.10 -3.39 2.29
CA LEU A 47 -19.22 -4.86 2.29
C LEU A 47 -19.85 -5.38 1.00
N ASP A 48 -20.89 -4.71 0.51
CA ASP A 48 -21.54 -5.05 -0.77
C ASP A 48 -20.59 -4.86 -1.95
N SER A 49 -19.83 -3.76 -1.98
CA SER A 49 -18.82 -3.51 -3.01
C SER A 49 -17.70 -4.57 -2.99
N ILE A 50 -17.26 -5.01 -1.80
CA ILE A 50 -16.30 -6.13 -1.67
C ILE A 50 -16.87 -7.42 -2.28
N ARG A 51 -18.14 -7.76 -2.01
CA ARG A 51 -18.81 -8.93 -2.60
C ARG A 51 -18.94 -8.83 -4.13
N VAL A 52 -19.24 -7.64 -4.64
CA VAL A 52 -19.26 -7.39 -6.09
C VAL A 52 -17.89 -7.66 -6.68
N MET A 53 -16.82 -7.17 -6.07
CA MET A 53 -15.45 -7.41 -6.54
C MET A 53 -15.08 -8.89 -6.54
N ASP A 54 -15.45 -9.65 -5.51
CA ASP A 54 -15.30 -11.11 -5.47
C ASP A 54 -16.04 -11.81 -6.64
N SER A 55 -17.23 -11.32 -6.98
CA SER A 55 -18.06 -11.93 -8.03
C SER A 55 -17.55 -11.67 -9.46
N ILE A 56 -16.85 -10.56 -9.70
CA ILE A 56 -16.43 -10.13 -11.05
C ILE A 56 -14.95 -10.38 -11.34
N THR A 57 -14.14 -10.71 -10.35
CA THR A 57 -12.72 -11.00 -10.54
C THR A 57 -12.28 -12.23 -9.74
N PRO A 58 -11.61 -13.19 -10.39
CA PRO A 58 -11.20 -14.44 -9.73
C PRO A 58 -10.18 -14.22 -8.61
N ARG A 59 -9.47 -13.08 -8.63
CA ARG A 59 -8.47 -12.72 -7.65
C ARG A 59 -8.34 -11.20 -7.53
N CYS A 60 -8.29 -10.73 -6.30
CA CYS A 60 -7.97 -9.33 -5.97
C CYS A 60 -6.83 -9.26 -4.96
N ASP A 61 -6.11 -8.13 -5.01
CA ASP A 61 -5.26 -7.67 -3.92
C ASP A 61 -6.02 -6.54 -3.21
N PHE A 62 -6.76 -6.85 -2.13
CA PHE A 62 -7.46 -5.86 -1.33
C PHE A 62 -6.47 -5.08 -0.47
N VAL A 63 -6.47 -3.75 -0.58
CA VAL A 63 -5.58 -2.84 0.14
C VAL A 63 -6.42 -1.90 0.99
N PHE A 64 -6.45 -2.12 2.29
CA PHE A 64 -7.12 -1.23 3.23
C PHE A 64 -6.25 -0.02 3.51
N THR A 65 -6.82 1.16 3.34
CA THR A 65 -6.16 2.44 3.52
C THR A 65 -7.20 3.51 3.88
N GLY A 66 -6.85 4.77 3.76
CA GLY A 66 -7.80 5.86 3.95
C GLY A 66 -7.35 6.79 5.05
N GLY A 67 -8.09 6.86 6.16
CA GLY A 67 -7.63 7.42 7.41
C GLY A 67 -6.59 6.48 8.06
N GLU A 68 -6.92 5.96 9.22
CA GLU A 68 -6.13 4.92 9.88
C GLU A 68 -6.98 3.64 10.01
N PRO A 69 -6.65 2.56 9.27
CA PRO A 69 -7.46 1.33 9.31
C PRO A 69 -7.60 0.70 10.69
N LEU A 70 -6.60 0.86 11.56
CA LEU A 70 -6.63 0.30 12.91
C LEU A 70 -7.40 1.18 13.92
N ALA A 71 -7.95 2.32 13.49
CA ALA A 71 -8.78 3.16 14.36
C ALA A 71 -10.11 2.51 14.72
N ASP A 72 -10.69 1.69 13.83
CA ASP A 72 -11.91 0.90 14.07
C ASP A 72 -11.69 -0.56 13.69
N LEU A 73 -11.22 -1.35 14.66
CA LEU A 73 -10.95 -2.78 14.47
C LEU A 73 -12.21 -3.60 14.20
N ASN A 74 -13.38 -3.16 14.67
CA ASN A 74 -14.63 -3.89 14.45
C ASN A 74 -15.09 -3.74 13.00
N ALA A 75 -15.09 -2.53 12.47
CA ALA A 75 -15.39 -2.29 11.06
C ALA A 75 -14.39 -3.00 10.15
N LEU A 76 -13.10 -2.90 10.44
CA LEU A 76 -12.05 -3.58 9.69
C LEU A 76 -12.23 -5.09 9.72
N GLN A 77 -12.52 -5.70 10.90
CA GLN A 77 -12.76 -7.15 11.01
C GLN A 77 -13.93 -7.59 10.12
N ARG A 78 -15.05 -6.87 10.13
CA ARG A 78 -16.20 -7.18 9.25
C ARG A 78 -15.82 -7.12 7.76
N MET A 79 -15.01 -6.17 7.36
CA MET A 79 -14.51 -6.09 5.98
C MET A 79 -13.62 -7.30 5.66
N LEU A 80 -12.67 -7.64 6.54
CA LEU A 80 -11.80 -8.81 6.34
C LEU A 80 -12.61 -10.12 6.27
N ASP A 81 -13.64 -10.26 7.08
CA ASP A 81 -14.48 -11.47 7.13
C ASP A 81 -15.36 -11.63 5.88
N THR A 82 -15.57 -10.56 5.14
CA THR A 82 -16.31 -10.59 3.86
C THR A 82 -15.43 -11.05 2.69
N ILE A 83 -14.09 -11.02 2.84
CA ILE A 83 -13.16 -11.37 1.78
C ILE A 83 -12.82 -12.86 1.82
N PRO A 84 -13.08 -13.63 0.75
CA PRO A 84 -12.67 -15.04 0.65
C PRO A 84 -11.14 -15.23 0.65
N ALA A 85 -10.69 -16.41 1.06
CA ALA A 85 -9.27 -16.76 1.14
C ALA A 85 -8.53 -16.82 -0.23
N THR A 86 -9.27 -16.76 -1.34
CA THR A 86 -8.72 -16.68 -2.70
C THR A 86 -8.04 -15.35 -2.98
N HIS A 87 -8.40 -14.31 -2.22
CA HIS A 87 -7.86 -12.96 -2.36
C HIS A 87 -6.73 -12.68 -1.37
N LYS A 88 -5.91 -11.69 -1.70
CA LYS A 88 -4.87 -11.19 -0.80
C LYS A 88 -5.34 -9.95 -0.05
N ILE A 89 -4.90 -9.79 1.18
CA ILE A 89 -5.26 -8.66 2.04
C ILE A 89 -4.00 -7.93 2.48
N TYR A 90 -3.96 -6.64 2.19
CA TYR A 90 -2.92 -5.71 2.62
C TYR A 90 -3.53 -4.60 3.48
N ILE A 91 -2.86 -4.19 4.53
CA ILE A 91 -3.31 -3.09 5.40
C ILE A 91 -2.21 -2.04 5.44
N ASN A 92 -2.52 -0.81 5.01
CA ASN A 92 -1.63 0.34 5.11
C ASN A 92 -1.98 1.09 6.40
N THR A 93 -1.08 1.10 7.37
CA THR A 93 -1.31 1.71 8.68
C THR A 93 -0.06 2.42 9.18
N THR A 94 -0.23 3.36 10.08
CA THR A 94 0.88 3.93 10.84
C THR A 94 1.19 3.08 12.08
N PHE A 95 0.33 2.13 12.44
CA PHE A 95 0.34 1.44 13.72
C PHE A 95 0.49 2.47 14.84
N PRO A 96 -0.52 3.34 15.04
CA PRO A 96 -0.35 4.63 15.68
C PRO A 96 -0.04 4.53 17.17
N ALA A 97 0.77 5.46 17.67
CA ALA A 97 1.08 5.56 19.10
C ALA A 97 -0.12 6.09 19.91
N GLN A 98 -0.92 6.95 19.30
CA GLN A 98 -2.08 7.58 19.91
C GLN A 98 -3.33 7.26 19.07
N ALA A 99 -4.05 6.25 19.47
CA ALA A 99 -5.32 5.86 18.87
C ALA A 99 -6.34 5.59 19.96
N ALA A 100 -7.63 5.59 19.60
CA ALA A 100 -8.67 5.06 20.47
C ALA A 100 -8.46 3.56 20.76
N THR A 101 -7.74 2.86 19.89
CA THR A 101 -7.38 1.43 19.98
C THR A 101 -6.02 1.28 20.66
N THR A 102 -5.92 0.45 21.66
CA THR A 102 -4.65 0.17 22.37
C THR A 102 -3.71 -0.72 21.57
N PHE A 103 -2.42 -0.75 21.91
CA PHE A 103 -1.45 -1.66 21.30
C PHE A 103 -1.83 -3.12 21.51
N GLU A 104 -2.33 -3.47 22.67
CA GLU A 104 -2.78 -4.82 23.01
C GLU A 104 -3.92 -5.25 22.09
N GLU A 105 -4.90 -4.40 21.83
CA GLU A 105 -6.01 -4.68 20.92
C GLU A 105 -5.52 -4.82 19.47
N MET A 106 -4.64 -3.92 19.02
CA MET A 106 -4.06 -3.98 17.68
C MET A 106 -3.23 -5.26 17.50
N LEU A 107 -2.40 -5.64 18.47
CA LEU A 107 -1.60 -6.88 18.42
C LEU A 107 -2.50 -8.12 18.45
N ALA A 108 -3.54 -8.14 19.31
CA ALA A 108 -4.52 -9.22 19.33
C ALA A 108 -5.29 -9.35 18.01
N PHE A 109 -5.57 -8.22 17.35
CA PHE A 109 -6.17 -8.22 16.00
C PHE A 109 -5.21 -8.85 14.97
N THR A 110 -3.92 -8.54 15.02
CA THR A 110 -2.94 -9.14 14.10
C THR A 110 -2.78 -10.63 14.34
N GLU A 111 -2.77 -11.08 15.58
CA GLU A 111 -2.70 -12.52 15.94
C GLU A 111 -3.93 -13.27 15.42
N ARG A 112 -5.14 -12.73 15.61
CA ARG A 112 -6.40 -13.32 15.14
C ARG A 112 -6.45 -13.48 13.62
N ASN A 113 -5.85 -12.55 12.89
CA ASN A 113 -5.92 -12.47 11.45
C ASN A 113 -4.60 -12.84 10.73
N LYS A 114 -3.62 -13.44 11.41
CA LYS A 114 -2.27 -13.71 10.88
C LYS A 114 -2.25 -14.54 9.61
N ASP A 115 -3.18 -15.49 9.48
CA ASP A 115 -3.28 -16.37 8.31
C ASP A 115 -4.11 -15.73 7.17
N LYS A 116 -4.83 -14.66 7.47
CA LYS A 116 -5.69 -13.94 6.51
C LYS A 116 -4.97 -12.72 5.92
N ILE A 117 -4.21 -11.99 6.72
CA ILE A 117 -3.48 -10.80 6.29
C ILE A 117 -2.20 -11.20 5.57
N THR A 118 -2.14 -10.87 4.28
CA THR A 118 -0.97 -11.14 3.43
C THR A 118 0.22 -10.28 3.86
N CYS A 119 0.00 -9.00 4.16
CA CYS A 119 1.05 -8.11 4.68
C CYS A 119 0.46 -6.84 5.31
N MET A 120 1.01 -6.44 6.44
CA MET A 120 0.83 -5.10 7.00
C MET A 120 1.95 -4.17 6.54
N ASN A 121 1.58 -3.09 5.89
CA ASN A 121 2.48 -2.04 5.44
C ASN A 121 2.49 -0.94 6.50
N ILE A 122 3.56 -0.87 7.29
CA ILE A 122 3.68 0.09 8.38
C ILE A 122 4.39 1.34 7.86
N SER A 123 3.71 2.46 7.92
CA SER A 123 4.27 3.75 7.51
C SER A 123 5.31 4.23 8.51
N ARG A 124 6.54 4.34 8.06
CA ARG A 124 7.67 4.98 8.74
C ARG A 124 8.42 5.82 7.72
N HIS A 125 8.71 7.04 8.02
CA HIS A 125 9.33 7.95 7.03
C HIS A 125 10.63 8.53 7.55
N LEU A 126 11.58 8.78 6.64
CA LEU A 126 12.83 9.46 6.95
C LEU A 126 12.61 10.85 7.57
N GLN A 127 11.59 11.54 7.08
CA GLN A 127 11.09 12.80 7.61
C GLN A 127 9.87 12.47 8.48
N HIS A 128 9.83 12.93 9.71
CA HIS A 128 8.78 12.59 10.68
C HIS A 128 7.42 13.19 10.29
N TYR A 129 6.70 12.51 9.42
CA TYR A 129 5.36 12.90 8.97
C TYR A 129 4.22 12.19 9.72
N VAL A 130 4.55 11.14 10.45
CA VAL A 130 3.59 10.33 11.20
C VAL A 130 4.02 10.21 12.65
N GLU A 131 3.05 10.09 13.55
CA GLU A 131 3.34 9.67 14.91
C GLU A 131 3.61 8.18 14.92
N GLU A 132 4.79 7.80 15.37
CA GLU A 132 5.29 6.44 15.33
C GLU A 132 5.12 5.76 16.69
N SER A 133 4.59 4.54 16.68
CA SER A 133 4.73 3.63 17.83
C SER A 133 6.19 3.26 18.05
N PRO A 134 6.57 2.84 19.28
CA PRO A 134 7.89 2.29 19.54
C PRO A 134 8.20 1.10 18.63
N ASP A 135 9.45 1.00 18.15
CA ASP A 135 9.83 -0.05 17.20
C ASP A 135 9.70 -1.47 17.77
N GLU A 136 9.82 -1.61 19.09
CA GLU A 136 9.64 -2.89 19.79
C GLU A 136 8.24 -3.48 19.59
N VAL A 137 7.25 -2.64 19.31
CA VAL A 137 5.88 -3.08 19.01
C VAL A 137 5.83 -3.76 17.64
N LEU A 138 6.62 -3.28 16.65
CA LEU A 138 6.67 -3.86 15.32
C LEU A 138 7.12 -5.31 15.33
N GLY A 139 8.08 -5.65 16.20
CA GLY A 139 8.58 -7.03 16.39
C GLY A 139 7.55 -8.00 16.99
N LYS A 140 6.41 -7.50 17.50
CA LYS A 140 5.32 -8.29 18.09
C LYS A 140 4.13 -8.51 17.16
N ILE A 141 4.14 -7.89 15.97
CA ILE A 141 3.07 -8.06 14.98
C ILE A 141 3.11 -9.49 14.44
N ALA A 142 2.02 -10.23 14.55
CA ALA A 142 1.97 -11.64 14.24
C ALA A 142 1.87 -11.96 12.74
N CYS A 143 1.36 -11.02 11.93
CA CYS A 143 1.25 -11.21 10.48
C CYS A 143 2.50 -10.68 9.75
N PRO A 144 2.72 -11.11 8.49
CA PRO A 144 3.81 -10.56 7.67
C PRO A 144 3.76 -9.03 7.62
N THR A 145 4.90 -8.39 7.84
CA THR A 145 4.99 -6.94 8.00
C THR A 145 6.07 -6.38 7.10
N ARG A 146 5.86 -5.17 6.59
CA ARG A 146 6.81 -4.40 5.78
C ARG A 146 6.77 -2.94 6.17
N ILE A 147 7.91 -2.28 6.24
CA ILE A 147 7.99 -0.84 6.41
C ILE A 147 7.74 -0.15 5.07
N ASN A 148 6.84 0.81 5.04
CA ASN A 148 6.61 1.71 3.92
C ASN A 148 7.20 3.08 4.21
N CYS A 149 8.10 3.54 3.34
CA CYS A 149 8.74 4.86 3.43
C CYS A 149 8.57 5.62 2.11
N VAL A 150 7.76 6.65 2.09
CA VAL A 150 7.74 7.57 0.95
C VAL A 150 8.96 8.49 1.03
N LEU A 151 9.80 8.45 0.01
CA LEU A 151 10.92 9.37 -0.16
C LEU A 151 10.40 10.63 -0.84
N TYR A 152 9.91 11.53 -0.01
CA TYR A 152 9.30 12.77 -0.46
C TYR A 152 10.38 13.86 -0.59
N ARG A 153 10.10 14.84 -1.41
CA ARG A 153 10.99 15.99 -1.76
C ARG A 153 12.09 16.29 -0.75
N ASN A 154 13.30 16.48 -1.21
CA ASN A 154 14.45 16.83 -0.38
C ASN A 154 14.69 15.91 0.84
N TYR A 155 14.36 14.61 0.70
CA TYR A 155 14.66 13.64 1.75
C TYR A 155 16.16 13.64 2.07
N PRO A 156 16.55 13.42 3.36
CA PRO A 156 17.95 13.42 3.79
C PRO A 156 18.63 12.10 3.36
N ALA A 157 19.23 12.09 2.16
CA ALA A 157 19.85 10.89 1.58
C ALA A 157 21.00 10.31 2.43
N ASP A 158 21.70 11.15 3.18
CA ASP A 158 22.75 10.78 4.12
C ASP A 158 22.24 9.95 5.31
N ARG A 159 20.94 10.00 5.61
CA ARG A 159 20.30 9.24 6.69
C ARG A 159 19.68 7.91 6.25
N LEU A 160 19.77 7.55 4.97
CA LEU A 160 19.17 6.32 4.44
C LEU A 160 19.74 5.05 5.08
N VAL A 161 21.05 5.02 5.33
CA VAL A 161 21.70 3.86 5.97
C VAL A 161 21.24 3.70 7.41
N ASP A 162 21.29 4.77 8.20
CA ASP A 162 20.84 4.75 9.60
C ASP A 162 19.35 4.34 9.70
N TYR A 163 18.55 4.84 8.76
CA TYR A 163 17.14 4.48 8.67
C TYR A 163 16.94 2.97 8.42
N VAL A 164 17.70 2.39 7.50
CA VAL A 164 17.62 0.93 7.23
C VAL A 164 18.13 0.14 8.43
N GLU A 165 19.21 0.57 9.07
CA GLU A 165 19.78 -0.09 10.25
C GLU A 165 18.82 -0.13 11.44
N ARG A 166 17.94 0.85 11.58
CA ARG A 166 16.86 0.87 12.60
C ARG A 166 16.00 -0.40 12.55
N PHE A 167 15.75 -0.96 11.35
CA PHE A 167 14.85 -2.11 11.17
C PHE A 167 15.58 -3.46 11.03
N LEU A 168 16.91 -3.48 10.98
CA LEU A 168 17.70 -4.71 10.92
C LEU A 168 17.42 -5.69 12.09
N PRO A 169 17.32 -5.23 13.37
CA PRO A 169 17.06 -6.13 14.48
C PRO A 169 15.74 -6.89 14.36
N TYR A 170 14.76 -6.31 13.69
CA TYR A 170 13.43 -6.89 13.51
C TYR A 170 13.31 -7.71 12.22
N ARG A 171 14.29 -7.64 11.32
CA ARG A 171 14.29 -8.26 9.99
C ARG A 171 13.04 -7.92 9.16
N ILE A 172 12.49 -6.74 9.35
CA ILE A 172 11.30 -6.28 8.62
C ILE A 172 11.73 -5.66 7.29
N PRO A 173 11.28 -6.20 6.13
CA PRO A 173 11.62 -5.64 4.82
C PRO A 173 11.16 -4.20 4.70
N ILE A 174 11.85 -3.42 3.86
CA ILE A 174 11.52 -2.00 3.65
C ILE A 174 11.08 -1.80 2.19
N GLN A 175 9.98 -1.08 2.01
CA GLN A 175 9.57 -0.58 0.72
C GLN A 175 9.70 0.94 0.70
N PHE A 176 10.69 1.43 -0.02
CA PHE A 176 10.76 2.82 -0.41
C PHE A 176 9.76 3.08 -1.54
N ARG A 177 9.13 4.23 -1.52
CA ARG A 177 8.16 4.62 -2.56
C ARG A 177 8.48 6.00 -3.08
N TYR A 178 8.40 6.12 -4.39
CA TYR A 178 8.35 7.43 -5.04
C TYR A 178 7.02 8.12 -4.71
N ASP A 179 7.00 9.44 -4.78
CA ASP A 179 5.75 10.18 -4.64
C ASP A 179 4.78 9.77 -5.77
N TYR A 180 3.71 9.14 -5.37
CA TYR A 180 2.69 8.67 -6.26
C TYR A 180 2.10 9.79 -7.15
N THR A 181 1.99 11.02 -6.61
CA THR A 181 1.42 12.16 -7.34
C THR A 181 2.34 12.71 -8.43
N GLU A 182 3.64 12.36 -8.38
CA GLU A 182 4.66 12.78 -9.33
C GLU A 182 5.05 11.67 -10.32
N THR A 183 4.44 10.48 -10.22
CA THR A 183 4.72 9.38 -11.14
C THR A 183 3.95 9.55 -12.44
N THR A 184 4.66 9.49 -13.56
CA THR A 184 4.12 9.57 -14.92
C THR A 184 4.57 8.35 -15.74
N PRO A 185 3.92 8.05 -16.88
CA PRO A 185 4.38 6.98 -17.77
C PRO A 185 5.84 7.15 -18.22
N GLU A 186 6.29 8.39 -18.40
CA GLU A 186 7.63 8.72 -18.86
C GLU A 186 8.67 8.42 -17.78
N ASN A 187 8.39 8.77 -16.52
CA ASN A 187 9.34 8.58 -15.44
C ASN A 187 9.22 7.23 -14.72
N LEU A 188 8.21 6.43 -15.03
CA LEU A 188 7.96 5.13 -14.37
C LEU A 188 9.16 4.19 -14.46
N TYR A 189 9.80 4.12 -15.64
CA TYR A 189 10.95 3.26 -15.92
C TYR A 189 12.28 4.01 -16.02
N GLU A 190 12.26 5.32 -15.81
CA GLU A 190 13.47 6.11 -15.87
C GLU A 190 14.43 5.71 -14.74
N GLU A 191 15.68 5.40 -15.11
CA GLU A 191 16.73 5.04 -14.16
C GLU A 191 17.79 6.14 -14.02
N ASP A 192 18.22 6.72 -15.13
CA ASP A 192 19.40 7.58 -15.15
C ASP A 192 19.21 8.92 -14.43
N ASN A 193 18.02 9.53 -14.57
CA ASN A 193 17.68 10.81 -13.91
C ASN A 193 16.89 10.62 -12.60
N ASP A 194 16.65 9.37 -12.17
CA ASP A 194 16.01 9.10 -10.90
C ASP A 194 17.01 9.23 -9.75
N ARG A 195 17.06 10.41 -9.14
CA ARG A 195 17.95 10.70 -8.02
C ARG A 195 17.80 9.70 -6.86
N ILE A 196 16.57 9.30 -6.54
CA ILE A 196 16.33 8.35 -5.46
C ILE A 196 16.95 7.01 -5.79
N LEU A 197 16.73 6.53 -7.01
CA LEU A 197 17.30 5.26 -7.46
C LEU A 197 18.83 5.29 -7.45
N GLN A 198 19.44 6.41 -7.88
CA GLN A 198 20.89 6.57 -7.86
C GLN A 198 21.45 6.59 -6.43
N ASP A 199 20.78 7.27 -5.49
CA ASP A 199 21.17 7.26 -4.08
C ASP A 199 21.08 5.83 -3.50
N LEU A 200 20.01 5.11 -3.79
CA LEU A 200 19.83 3.73 -3.33
C LEU A 200 20.85 2.77 -3.94
N LYS A 201 21.16 2.89 -5.24
CA LYS A 201 22.21 2.08 -5.92
C LYS A 201 23.60 2.34 -5.35
N ARG A 202 23.88 3.56 -4.91
CA ARG A 202 25.15 3.94 -4.29
C ARG A 202 25.33 3.36 -2.88
N LEU A 203 24.24 3.22 -2.12
CA LEU A 203 24.28 2.85 -0.70
C LEU A 203 24.01 1.37 -0.46
N PHE A 204 23.28 0.71 -1.34
CA PHE A 204 22.78 -0.66 -1.14
C PHE A 204 23.10 -1.55 -2.35
N THR A 205 23.15 -2.86 -2.13
CA THR A 205 23.38 -3.82 -3.20
C THR A 205 22.13 -3.97 -4.06
N TYR A 206 22.22 -3.53 -5.31
CA TYR A 206 21.14 -3.69 -6.29
C TYR A 206 20.99 -5.14 -6.74
N LYS A 207 19.76 -5.66 -6.78
CA LYS A 207 19.44 -7.05 -7.09
C LYS A 207 18.63 -7.24 -8.37
N GLY A 208 18.20 -6.16 -9.00
CA GLY A 208 17.42 -6.22 -10.23
C GLY A 208 16.09 -5.49 -10.13
N LEU A 209 15.31 -5.65 -11.16
CA LEU A 209 14.09 -4.92 -11.42
C LEU A 209 12.97 -5.91 -11.73
N ASP A 210 11.79 -5.67 -11.18
CA ASP A 210 10.54 -6.23 -11.67
C ASP A 210 9.52 -5.12 -11.94
N GLY A 211 8.51 -5.40 -12.75
CA GLY A 211 7.52 -4.40 -13.03
C GLY A 211 6.45 -4.85 -14.01
N CYS A 212 5.48 -3.99 -14.18
CA CYS A 212 4.45 -4.08 -15.21
C CYS A 212 4.14 -2.67 -15.73
N ARG A 213 3.23 -2.53 -16.70
CA ARG A 213 2.91 -1.22 -17.31
C ARG A 213 2.49 -0.12 -16.33
N MET A 214 2.04 -0.48 -15.11
CA MET A 214 1.51 0.46 -14.13
C MET A 214 2.42 0.68 -12.94
N ARG A 215 3.40 -0.17 -12.74
CA ARG A 215 4.30 -0.10 -11.59
C ARG A 215 5.65 -0.72 -11.90
N ASN A 216 6.66 -0.19 -11.25
CA ASN A 216 8.02 -0.66 -11.32
C ASN A 216 8.60 -0.85 -9.92
N GLY A 217 9.38 -1.90 -9.72
CA GLY A 217 10.00 -2.25 -8.45
C GLY A 217 11.47 -2.59 -8.61
N PHE A 218 12.35 -1.77 -8.02
CA PHE A 218 13.78 -2.02 -7.96
C PHE A 218 14.12 -2.71 -6.64
N HIS A 219 14.82 -3.83 -6.70
CA HIS A 219 15.16 -4.66 -5.55
C HIS A 219 16.58 -4.36 -5.05
N PHE A 220 16.72 -4.30 -3.72
CA PHE A 220 17.97 -4.05 -3.04
C PHE A 220 18.15 -4.98 -1.85
N GLU A 221 19.39 -5.08 -1.38
CA GLU A 221 19.74 -5.80 -0.15
C GLU A 221 20.78 -5.00 0.63
N TYR A 222 20.63 -5.00 1.96
CA TYR A 222 21.63 -4.48 2.88
C TYR A 222 21.72 -5.37 4.12
N LYS A 223 22.90 -5.94 4.38
CA LYS A 223 23.15 -6.83 5.53
C LYS A 223 22.10 -7.96 5.67
N GLY A 224 21.63 -8.51 4.53
CA GLY A 224 20.60 -9.55 4.47
C GLY A 224 19.16 -9.05 4.63
N LEU A 225 18.93 -7.75 4.77
CA LEU A 225 17.61 -7.15 4.75
C LEU A 225 17.20 -6.84 3.31
N HIS A 226 16.05 -7.38 2.90
CA HIS A 226 15.49 -7.09 1.57
C HIS A 226 14.79 -5.73 1.56
N MET A 227 15.02 -4.98 0.51
CA MET A 227 14.39 -3.68 0.28
C MET A 227 13.89 -3.57 -1.16
N THR A 228 12.86 -2.78 -1.35
CA THR A 228 12.36 -2.44 -2.69
C THR A 228 12.17 -0.93 -2.82
N TYR A 229 12.34 -0.41 -4.03
CA TYR A 229 11.94 0.95 -4.37
C TYR A 229 10.87 0.89 -5.45
N HIS A 230 9.70 1.41 -5.15
CA HIS A 230 8.54 1.32 -6.01
C HIS A 230 8.12 2.67 -6.57
N LYS A 231 7.86 2.65 -7.88
CA LYS A 231 7.10 3.67 -8.61
C LYS A 231 5.77 3.05 -9.05
N THR A 232 4.68 3.80 -8.96
CA THR A 232 3.35 3.33 -9.33
C THR A 232 2.60 4.48 -9.98
N LEU A 233 2.02 4.26 -11.15
CA LEU A 233 1.17 5.26 -11.79
C LEU A 233 -0.11 5.47 -10.96
N PRO A 234 -0.61 6.71 -10.92
CA PRO A 234 -1.92 6.99 -10.36
C PRO A 234 -3.01 6.19 -11.07
N TYR A 235 -4.09 5.90 -10.34
CA TYR A 235 -5.26 5.15 -10.80
C TYR A 235 -5.58 5.41 -12.27
N SER A 236 -5.40 4.39 -13.11
CA SER A 236 -5.65 4.52 -14.53
C SER A 236 -6.10 3.19 -15.12
N THR A 237 -6.76 3.30 -16.26
CA THR A 237 -7.03 2.18 -17.16
C THR A 237 -6.06 2.24 -18.33
N ILE A 238 -5.72 1.08 -18.86
CA ILE A 238 -4.97 0.96 -20.11
C ILE A 238 -5.89 0.31 -21.13
N VAL A 239 -5.86 0.82 -22.35
CA VAL A 239 -6.60 0.24 -23.48
C VAL A 239 -5.72 -0.81 -24.15
N GLU A 240 -6.22 -2.04 -24.25
CA GLU A 240 -5.52 -3.15 -24.88
C GLU A 240 -6.42 -3.94 -25.83
N LYS A 241 -5.84 -4.46 -26.93
CA LYS A 241 -6.51 -5.40 -27.80
C LYS A 241 -6.29 -6.82 -27.28
N GLY A 242 -7.38 -7.52 -26.98
CA GLY A 242 -7.33 -8.93 -26.57
C GLY A 242 -7.04 -9.89 -27.74
N ASP A 243 -6.71 -11.12 -27.41
CA ASP A 243 -6.47 -12.19 -28.39
C ASP A 243 -7.72 -12.54 -29.20
N ASP A 244 -8.90 -12.24 -28.67
CA ASP A 244 -10.21 -12.32 -29.33
C ASP A 244 -10.47 -11.19 -30.34
N GLY A 245 -9.51 -10.27 -30.49
CA GLY A 245 -9.61 -9.10 -31.36
C GLY A 245 -10.44 -7.95 -30.81
N VAL A 246 -11.04 -8.09 -29.62
CA VAL A 246 -11.81 -7.04 -28.95
C VAL A 246 -10.88 -6.10 -28.21
N THR A 247 -11.19 -4.80 -28.23
CA THR A 247 -10.46 -3.79 -27.46
C THR A 247 -11.11 -3.65 -26.07
N TYR A 248 -10.31 -3.71 -25.04
CA TYR A 248 -10.74 -3.66 -23.63
C TYR A 248 -10.11 -2.49 -22.88
N ASP A 249 -10.87 -1.95 -21.94
CA ASP A 249 -10.31 -1.13 -20.86
C ASP A 249 -9.83 -2.06 -19.75
N ILE A 250 -8.50 -2.13 -19.52
CA ILE A 250 -7.89 -3.01 -18.53
C ILE A 250 -7.83 -2.29 -17.19
N LEU A 251 -8.53 -2.84 -16.20
CA LEU A 251 -8.56 -2.32 -14.83
C LEU A 251 -7.37 -2.86 -14.03
N TYR A 252 -6.52 -1.95 -13.55
CA TYR A 252 -5.41 -2.26 -12.66
C TYR A 252 -5.76 -1.98 -11.20
N ASP A 253 -6.37 -0.83 -10.95
CA ASP A 253 -6.75 -0.37 -9.62
C ASP A 253 -8.22 0.05 -9.60
N ILE A 254 -8.91 -0.40 -8.56
CA ILE A 254 -10.31 -0.08 -8.29
C ILE A 254 -10.40 0.53 -6.90
N LEU A 255 -11.20 1.59 -6.77
CA LEU A 255 -11.43 2.24 -5.49
C LEU A 255 -12.81 1.89 -4.95
N ILE A 256 -12.87 1.40 -3.72
CA ILE A 256 -14.07 1.36 -2.91
C ILE A 256 -13.94 2.50 -1.91
N LYS A 257 -14.74 3.55 -2.11
CA LYS A 257 -14.71 4.73 -1.23
C LYS A 257 -15.43 4.44 0.09
N GLN A 258 -15.29 5.34 1.07
CA GLN A 258 -15.88 5.13 2.41
C GLN A 258 -17.42 5.08 2.41
N ASN A 259 -18.07 5.45 1.34
CA ASN A 259 -19.53 5.36 1.18
C ASN A 259 -19.97 4.20 0.25
N GLY A 260 -19.05 3.32 -0.13
CA GLY A 260 -19.27 2.12 -0.94
C GLY A 260 -19.00 2.31 -2.41
#